data_9454d3830a63224f5540f22a80807731
#
_entry.id   9454d3830a63224f5540f22a80807731
#
_cell.length_a   1.000
_cell.length_b   1.000
_cell.length_c   1.000
_cell.angle_alpha   90.00
_cell.angle_beta   90.00
_cell.angle_gamma   90.00
#
_symmetry.space_group_name_H-M   'P 1'
#
loop_
_entity.id
_entity.type
_entity.pdbx_description
1 polymer ?
#
loop_
_entity_poly.entity_id
_entity_poly.type
_entity_poly.pdbx_seq_one_letter_code
_entity_poly.pdbx_strand_id
1 'polypeptide(L)' 'MFYEVQVEVLTETDTGRLKKIKEHYLVEAVSCTDAEAKTYGYFESSDFPNDFEVKAVKESKILKVISND' A
#
# COMPACT_ATOMS: atom_id res chain seq x y z
N MET A 1 -7.40 -12.43 -7.59
CA MET A 1 -7.25 -12.63 -6.14
C MET A 1 -6.77 -11.34 -5.51
N PHE A 2 -7.30 -10.98 -4.35
CA PHE A 2 -6.94 -9.73 -3.71
C PHE A 2 -5.94 -9.95 -2.58
N TYR A 3 -5.01 -9.03 -2.47
CA TYR A 3 -4.02 -9.02 -1.40
C TYR A 3 -4.11 -7.72 -0.63
N GLU A 4 -4.02 -7.82 0.69
CA GLU A 4 -3.93 -6.65 1.54
C GLU A 4 -2.44 -6.30 1.72
N VAL A 5 -2.08 -5.09 1.32
CA VAL A 5 -0.71 -4.61 1.42
C VAL A 5 -0.65 -3.53 2.48
N GLN A 6 0.18 -3.73 3.48
CA GLN A 6 0.41 -2.75 4.53
C GLN A 6 1.66 -1.96 4.19
N VAL A 7 1.51 -0.65 4.04
CA VAL A 7 2.59 0.25 3.66
C VAL A 7 2.81 1.26 4.77
N GLU A 8 4.06 1.49 5.11
CA GLU A 8 4.43 2.53 6.06
C GLU A 8 5.07 3.68 5.30
N VAL A 9 4.51 4.86 5.44
CA VAL A 9 4.95 6.06 4.75
C VAL A 9 5.61 7.00 5.76
N LEU A 10 6.81 7.48 5.42
CA LEU A 10 7.50 8.49 6.22
C LEU A 10 7.18 9.86 5.65
N THR A 11 6.62 10.71 6.48
CA THR A 11 6.32 12.08 6.09
C THR A 11 6.94 13.05 7.07
N GLU A 12 7.40 14.20 6.56
CA GLU A 12 7.96 15.25 7.39
C GLU A 12 6.86 16.21 7.83
N THR A 13 6.82 16.48 9.13
CA THR A 13 5.86 17.44 9.68
C THR A 13 6.41 18.88 9.60
N ASP A 14 5.54 19.85 9.85
CA ASP A 14 5.93 21.28 9.84
C ASP A 14 7.04 21.61 10.83
N THR A 15 7.21 20.78 11.84
CA THR A 15 8.26 20.97 12.86
C THR A 15 9.57 20.26 12.50
N GLY A 16 9.66 19.66 11.31
CA GLY A 16 10.84 18.92 10.86
C GLY A 16 10.96 17.52 11.42
N ARG A 17 9.94 17.02 12.10
CA ARG A 17 9.93 15.65 12.61
C ARG A 17 9.40 14.68 11.57
N LEU A 18 9.99 13.48 11.54
CA LEU A 18 9.48 12.40 10.68
C LEU A 18 8.34 11.69 11.38
N LYS A 19 7.24 11.57 10.67
CA LYS A 19 6.06 10.86 11.15
C LYS A 19 5.83 9.63 10.29
N LYS A 20 5.58 8.49 10.91
CA LYS A 20 5.24 7.25 10.22
C LYS A 20 3.74 7.11 10.14
N ILE A 21 3.24 6.93 8.94
CA ILE A 21 1.81 6.72 8.69
C ILE A 21 1.65 5.34 8.08
N LYS A 22 0.80 4.52 8.69
CA LYS A 22 0.48 3.21 8.16
C LYS A 22 -0.76 3.28 7.29
N GLU A 23 -0.67 2.75 6.09
CA GLU A 23 -1.77 2.68 5.15
C GLU A 23 -1.98 1.26 4.68
N HIS A 24 -3.22 0.90 4.40
CA HIS A 24 -3.59 -0.42 3.91
C HIS A 24 -4.21 -0.28 2.53
N TYR A 25 -3.73 -1.10 1.60
CA TYR A 25 -4.22 -1.10 0.22
C TYR A 25 -4.71 -2.49 -0.15
N LEU A 26 -5.75 -2.54 -0.96
CA LEU A 26 -6.24 -3.78 -1.52
C LEU A 26 -5.78 -3.83 -2.97
N VAL A 27 -4.95 -4.83 -3.30
CA VAL A 27 -4.33 -4.96 -4.61
C VAL A 27 -4.76 -6.27 -5.25
N GLU A 28 -5.28 -6.20 -6.47
CA GLU A 28 -5.56 -7.41 -7.24
C GLU A 28 -4.28 -7.91 -7.87
N ALA A 29 -3.94 -9.17 -7.58
CA ALA A 29 -2.69 -9.77 -8.03
C ALA A 29 -2.81 -11.29 -8.08
N VAL A 30 -1.84 -11.94 -8.71
CA VAL A 30 -1.81 -13.40 -8.80
C VAL A 30 -0.98 -14.06 -7.70
N SER A 31 -0.18 -13.27 -6.98
CA SER A 31 0.66 -13.77 -5.88
C SER A 31 1.06 -12.61 -4.98
N CYS A 32 1.62 -12.93 -3.81
CA CYS A 32 2.14 -11.92 -2.88
C CYS A 32 3.26 -11.10 -3.54
N THR A 33 4.13 -11.74 -4.29
CA THR A 33 5.22 -11.08 -5.00
C THR A 33 4.68 -10.10 -6.04
N ASP A 34 3.65 -10.52 -6.78
CA ASP A 34 3.00 -9.66 -7.76
C ASP A 34 2.32 -8.45 -7.10
N ALA A 35 1.65 -8.67 -5.97
CA ALA A 35 1.02 -7.59 -5.21
C ALA A 35 2.04 -6.56 -4.74
N GLU A 36 3.18 -7.02 -4.24
CA GLU A 36 4.27 -6.15 -3.81
C GLU A 36 4.82 -5.34 -4.98
N ALA A 37 5.08 -6.00 -6.11
CA ALA A 37 5.60 -5.34 -7.30
C ALA A 37 4.63 -4.27 -7.82
N LYS A 38 3.33 -4.56 -7.83
CA LYS A 38 2.31 -3.59 -8.25
C LYS A 38 2.24 -2.40 -7.30
N THR A 39 2.41 -2.63 -6.01
CA THR A 39 2.43 -1.56 -5.01
C THR A 39 3.61 -0.62 -5.23
N TYR A 40 4.80 -1.17 -5.43
CA TYR A 40 5.98 -0.36 -5.73
C TYR A 40 5.80 0.44 -7.03
N GLY A 41 5.28 -0.20 -8.06
CA GLY A 41 5.01 0.47 -9.33
C GLY A 41 4.02 1.62 -9.19
N TYR A 42 2.99 1.44 -8.39
CA TYR A 42 1.99 2.48 -8.11
C TYR A 42 2.65 3.70 -7.46
N PHE A 43 3.45 3.50 -6.42
CA PHE A 43 4.10 4.62 -5.73
C PHE A 43 5.17 5.29 -6.58
N GLU A 44 5.92 4.55 -7.37
CA GLU A 44 6.92 5.11 -8.26
C GLU A 44 6.30 5.95 -9.38
N SER A 45 5.19 5.49 -9.94
CA SER A 45 4.54 6.18 -11.06
C SER A 45 3.70 7.38 -10.62
N SER A 46 3.32 7.46 -9.37
CA SER A 46 2.48 8.55 -8.85
C SER A 46 3.27 9.77 -8.39
N ASP A 47 4.56 9.82 -8.65
CA ASP A 47 5.44 10.91 -8.24
C ASP A 47 5.35 11.21 -6.74
N PHE A 48 5.33 10.14 -5.97
CA PHE A 48 5.16 10.18 -4.52
C PHE A 48 6.42 10.73 -3.86
N PRO A 49 6.35 11.89 -3.19
CA PRO A 49 7.55 12.57 -2.68
C PRO A 49 8.09 12.01 -1.37
N ASN A 50 7.37 11.14 -0.71
CA ASN A 50 7.76 10.60 0.59
C ASN A 50 8.37 9.21 0.46
N ASP A 51 9.23 8.85 1.39
CA ASP A 51 9.75 7.50 1.49
C ASP A 51 8.64 6.56 1.97
N PHE A 52 8.63 5.36 1.44
CA PHE A 52 7.67 4.34 1.84
C PHE A 52 8.33 2.98 1.94
N GLU A 53 7.70 2.10 2.70
CA GLU A 53 8.18 0.73 2.86
C GLU A 53 6.96 -0.20 2.93
N VAL A 54 7.01 -1.29 2.17
CA VAL A 54 6.00 -2.34 2.25
C VAL A 54 6.32 -3.21 3.45
N LYS A 55 5.46 -3.21 4.45
CA LYS A 55 5.68 -3.93 5.71
C LYS A 55 5.11 -5.33 5.69
N ALA A 56 3.97 -5.53 5.04
CA ALA A 56 3.31 -6.82 5.01
C ALA A 56 2.46 -6.95 3.77
N VAL A 57 2.39 -8.16 3.25
CA VAL A 57 1.50 -8.53 2.16
C VAL A 57 0.84 -9.84 2.56
N LYS A 58 -0.50 -9.86 2.56
CA LYS A 58 -1.23 -11.09 2.87
C LYS A 58 -2.42 -11.24 1.95
N GLU A 59 -2.78 -12.47 1.68
CA GLU A 59 -3.95 -12.77 0.89
C GLU A 59 -5.21 -12.32 1.64
N SER A 60 -6.05 -11.56 0.95
CA SER A 60 -7.31 -11.11 1.52
C SER A 60 -8.37 -12.20 1.33
N LYS A 61 -9.16 -12.44 2.37
CA LYS A 61 -10.27 -13.38 2.32
C LYS A 61 -11.58 -12.70 1.94
N ILE A 62 -11.50 -11.51 1.39
CA ILE A 62 -12.69 -10.80 0.92
C ILE A 62 -13.22 -11.53 -0.30
N LEU A 63 -14.45 -12.04 -0.19
CA LEU A 63 -15.09 -12.78 -1.26
C LEU A 63 -15.79 -11.86 -2.25
N LYS A 64 -16.22 -10.70 -1.80
CA LYS A 64 -16.99 -9.78 -2.64
C LYS A 64 -16.85 -8.36 -2.11
N VAL A 65 -16.66 -7.44 -3.02
CA VAL A 65 -16.70 -6.01 -2.72
C VAL A 65 -18.08 -5.50 -3.13
N ILE A 66 -18.76 -4.88 -2.18
CA ILE A 66 -20.08 -4.28 -2.42
C ILE A 66 -19.90 -2.79 -2.45
N SER A 67 -20.31 -2.18 -3.58
CA SER A 67 -20.28 -0.74 -3.74
C SER A 67 -21.67 -0.18 -3.50
N ASN A 68 -21.75 0.96 -2.81
CA ASN A 68 -23.00 1.66 -2.51
C ASN A 68 -23.31 2.77 -3.50
N ASP A 69 -22.82 2.67 -4.68
CA ASP A 69 -23.06 3.66 -5.73
C ASP A 69 -24.50 3.70 -6.19
#